data_6e6a4e1b843f58187c684f85e19cf9f6
#
_entry.id   6e6a4e1b843f58187c684f85e19cf9f6
#
_cell.length_a   1.000
_cell.length_b   1.000
_cell.length_c   1.000
_cell.angle_alpha   90.00
_cell.angle_beta   90.00
_cell.angle_gamma   90.00
#
_symmetry.space_group_name_H-M   'P 1'
#
loop_
_entity.id
_entity.type
_entity.pdbx_description
1 polymer ?
#
loop_
_entity_poly.entity_id
_entity_poly.type
_entity_poly.pdbx_seq_one_letter_code
_entity_poly.pdbx_strand_id
1 'polypeptide(L)'
;MTARRGIDVSKHQGVIDWQKVKASGIAFAMIRAGYGAGTVDTRAHRNFSECNRLGLPCGAYWFSYAYTEEMARREARACLAAVAPYRLDYP
;
A
#
# COMPACT_ATOMS: atom_id res chain seq x y z
N MET A 1 -8.85 -8.21 25.46
CA MET A 1 -8.02 -7.52 24.46
C MET A 1 -8.65 -7.66 23.09
N THR A 2 -8.85 -6.56 22.43
CA THR A 2 -9.48 -6.54 21.10
C THR A 2 -8.39 -6.69 20.04
N ALA A 3 -8.54 -7.66 19.14
CA ALA A 3 -7.64 -7.82 18.02
C ALA A 3 -7.80 -6.64 17.05
N ARG A 4 -6.68 -6.10 16.55
CA ARG A 4 -6.71 -5.06 15.53
C ARG A 4 -7.06 -5.69 14.19
N ARG A 5 -7.97 -5.07 13.47
CA ARG A 5 -8.42 -5.53 12.16
C ARG A 5 -7.78 -4.66 11.08
N GLY A 6 -7.16 -5.33 10.12
CA GLY A 6 -6.56 -4.68 8.97
C GLY A 6 -7.09 -5.23 7.67
N ILE A 7 -6.83 -4.50 6.60
CA ILE A 7 -7.14 -4.95 5.23
C ILE A 7 -5.90 -4.79 4.36
N ASP A 8 -5.81 -5.60 3.30
CA ASP A 8 -4.84 -5.38 2.24
C ASP A 8 -5.58 -5.07 0.94
N VAL A 9 -5.06 -4.12 0.17
CA VAL A 9 -5.74 -3.62 -1.02
C VAL A 9 -4.79 -3.36 -2.17
N SER A 10 -5.33 -3.41 -3.39
CA SER A 10 -4.63 -3.10 -4.63
C SER A 10 -5.64 -2.50 -5.62
N LYS A 11 -5.20 -2.33 -6.87
CA LYS A 11 -6.10 -1.87 -7.94
C LYS A 11 -7.30 -2.80 -8.14
N HIS A 12 -7.19 -4.05 -7.72
CA HIS A 12 -8.27 -5.04 -7.89
C HIS A 12 -9.52 -4.68 -7.10
N GLN A 13 -9.41 -3.93 -6.01
CA GLN A 13 -10.54 -3.42 -5.26
C GLN A 13 -11.16 -2.17 -5.88
N GLY A 14 -10.55 -1.61 -6.94
CA GLY A 14 -11.05 -0.42 -7.61
C GLY A 14 -10.97 0.84 -6.74
N VAL A 15 -11.96 1.72 -6.89
CA VAL A 15 -12.02 2.95 -6.10
C VAL A 15 -12.67 2.64 -4.76
N ILE A 16 -11.89 2.81 -3.69
CA ILE A 16 -12.32 2.49 -2.33
C ILE A 16 -12.85 3.76 -1.65
N ASP A 17 -14.00 3.63 -0.98
CA ASP A 17 -14.50 4.68 -0.10
C ASP A 17 -13.80 4.55 1.26
N TRP A 18 -12.68 5.23 1.41
CA TRP A 18 -11.84 5.13 2.60
C TRP A 18 -12.48 5.67 3.86
N GLN A 19 -13.41 6.62 3.75
CA GLN A 19 -14.17 7.09 4.91
C GLN A 19 -15.02 5.98 5.50
N LYS A 20 -15.70 5.21 4.65
CA LYS A 20 -16.48 4.05 5.10
C LYS A 20 -15.60 2.95 5.69
N VAL A 21 -14.43 2.72 5.10
CA VAL A 21 -13.47 1.75 5.62
C VAL A 21 -13.06 2.13 7.04
N LYS A 22 -12.68 3.38 7.25
CA LYS A 22 -12.30 3.87 8.57
C LYS A 22 -13.46 3.78 9.56
N ALA A 23 -14.66 4.17 9.14
CA ALA A 23 -15.85 4.16 9.98
C ALA A 23 -16.27 2.73 10.38
N SER A 24 -15.90 1.72 9.61
CA SER A 24 -16.22 0.32 9.90
C SER A 24 -15.33 -0.31 10.97
N GLY A 25 -14.38 0.43 11.54
CA GLY A 25 -13.51 -0.05 12.60
C GLY A 25 -12.23 -0.69 12.14
N ILE A 26 -11.85 -0.55 10.86
CA ILE A 26 -10.57 -1.03 10.35
C ILE A 26 -9.45 -0.17 10.94
N ALA A 27 -8.46 -0.82 11.57
CA ALA A 27 -7.39 -0.14 12.28
C ALA A 27 -6.20 0.22 11.41
N PHE A 28 -5.97 -0.49 10.30
CA PHE A 28 -4.84 -0.25 9.40
C PHE A 28 -5.10 -0.86 8.02
N ALA A 29 -4.33 -0.39 7.04
CA ALA A 29 -4.37 -0.93 5.68
C ALA A 29 -2.96 -1.22 5.17
N MET A 30 -2.78 -2.35 4.50
CA MET A 30 -1.58 -2.65 3.72
C MET A 30 -1.92 -2.44 2.25
N ILE A 31 -1.19 -1.54 1.60
CA ILE A 31 -1.53 -1.06 0.26
C ILE A 31 -0.46 -1.50 -0.73
N ARG A 32 -0.88 -2.16 -1.81
CA ARG A 32 0.06 -2.51 -2.87
C ARG A 32 0.53 -1.26 -3.59
N ALA A 33 1.85 -1.01 -3.50
CA ALA A 33 2.47 0.12 -4.20
C ALA A 33 2.69 -0.22 -5.68
N GLY A 34 2.94 -1.48 -5.98
CA GLY A 34 3.17 -1.90 -7.35
C GLY A 34 3.55 -3.37 -7.44
N TYR A 35 4.03 -3.75 -8.60
CA TYR A 35 4.42 -5.14 -8.86
C TYR A 35 5.49 -5.20 -9.94
N GLY A 36 6.24 -6.31 -9.95
CA GLY A 36 7.24 -6.58 -10.98
C GLY A 36 8.37 -5.56 -11.00
N ALA A 37 8.96 -5.37 -12.17
CA ALA A 37 10.20 -4.61 -12.34
C ALA A 37 10.04 -3.08 -12.21
N GLY A 38 8.84 -2.57 -11.94
CA GLY A 38 8.65 -1.14 -11.76
C GLY A 38 7.25 -0.64 -12.06
N THR A 39 6.27 -1.52 -12.17
CA THR A 39 4.89 -1.12 -12.44
C THR A 39 4.22 -0.63 -11.16
N VAL A 40 3.90 0.65 -11.10
CA VAL A 40 3.16 1.22 -9.98
C VAL A 40 1.69 0.83 -10.09
N ASP A 41 1.09 0.42 -8.97
CA ASP A 41 -0.33 0.10 -8.92
C ASP A 41 -1.14 1.36 -9.26
N THR A 42 -2.12 1.22 -10.16
CA THR A 42 -2.89 2.37 -10.66
C THR A 42 -3.74 3.06 -9.59
N ARG A 43 -4.00 2.39 -8.48
CA ARG A 43 -4.76 2.96 -7.36
C ARG A 43 -3.88 3.31 -6.16
N ALA A 44 -2.57 3.07 -6.25
CA ALA A 44 -1.65 3.29 -5.12
C ALA A 44 -1.69 4.74 -4.62
N HIS A 45 -1.56 5.71 -5.52
CA HIS A 45 -1.58 7.12 -5.14
C HIS A 45 -2.84 7.49 -4.36
N ARG A 46 -4.02 7.11 -4.89
CA ARG A 46 -5.28 7.38 -4.22
C ARG A 46 -5.35 6.70 -2.86
N ASN A 47 -4.97 5.41 -2.79
CA ASN A 47 -5.06 4.64 -1.55
C ASN A 47 -4.17 5.22 -0.46
N PHE A 48 -2.91 5.52 -0.78
CA PHE A 48 -1.99 6.15 0.19
C PHE A 48 -2.46 7.55 0.58
N SER A 49 -2.85 8.37 -0.39
CA SER A 49 -3.28 9.74 -0.14
C SER A 49 -4.50 9.79 0.77
N GLU A 50 -5.48 8.90 0.55
CA GLU A 50 -6.69 8.87 1.36
C GLU A 50 -6.42 8.36 2.77
N CYS A 51 -5.59 7.33 2.94
CA CYS A 51 -5.19 6.87 4.26
C CYS A 51 -4.47 7.96 5.04
N ASN A 52 -3.55 8.67 4.39
CA ASN A 52 -2.83 9.80 5.02
C ASN A 52 -3.80 10.93 5.39
N ARG A 53 -4.72 11.28 4.50
CA ARG A 53 -5.71 12.33 4.75
C ARG A 53 -6.61 12.01 5.94
N LEU A 54 -7.03 10.76 6.07
CA LEU A 54 -7.96 10.33 7.13
C LEU A 54 -7.26 9.92 8.42
N GLY A 55 -5.93 9.90 8.44
CA GLY A 55 -5.17 9.45 9.59
C GLY A 55 -5.29 7.94 9.83
N LEU A 56 -5.62 7.17 8.79
CA LEU A 56 -5.67 5.72 8.89
C LEU A 56 -4.25 5.16 8.72
N PRO A 57 -3.74 4.43 9.72
CA PRO A 57 -2.40 3.85 9.60
C PRO A 57 -2.28 2.93 8.37
N CYS A 58 -1.19 3.06 7.64
CA CYS A 58 -0.98 2.25 6.45
C CYS A 58 0.47 1.84 6.29
N GLY A 59 0.66 0.75 5.59
CA GLY A 59 1.95 0.26 5.12
C GLY A 59 1.87 -0.07 3.64
N ALA A 60 3.01 -0.34 3.04
CA ALA A 60 3.10 -0.64 1.62
C ALA A 60 3.64 -2.04 1.41
N TYR A 61 3.22 -2.67 0.31
CA TYR A 61 3.87 -3.89 -0.15
C TYR A 61 4.05 -3.83 -1.66
N TRP A 62 4.97 -4.68 -2.14
CA TRP A 62 5.28 -4.81 -3.56
C TRP A 62 5.14 -6.27 -3.95
N PHE A 63 4.40 -6.55 -5.01
CA PHE A 63 4.23 -7.92 -5.48
C PHE A 63 5.43 -8.28 -6.34
N SER A 64 6.36 -9.07 -5.78
CA SER A 64 7.63 -9.36 -6.41
C SER A 64 7.52 -10.50 -7.44
N TYR A 65 8.15 -10.28 -8.59
CA TYR A 65 8.39 -11.33 -9.59
C TYR A 65 9.89 -11.61 -9.74
N ALA A 66 10.70 -11.06 -8.82
CA ALA A 66 12.16 -11.18 -8.91
C ALA A 66 12.61 -12.61 -8.66
N TYR A 67 13.55 -13.08 -9.48
CA TYR A 67 14.20 -14.37 -9.28
C TYR A 67 15.74 -14.23 -9.30
N THR A 68 16.25 -13.01 -9.37
CA THR A 68 17.68 -12.72 -9.20
C THR A 68 17.83 -11.57 -8.20
N GLU A 69 19.02 -11.46 -7.61
CA GLU A 69 19.33 -10.39 -6.67
C GLU A 69 19.22 -9.00 -7.33
N GLU A 70 19.68 -8.88 -8.57
CA GLU A 70 19.58 -7.63 -9.31
C GLU A 70 18.14 -7.22 -9.54
N MET A 71 17.27 -8.16 -9.90
CA MET A 71 15.84 -7.90 -10.07
C MET A 71 15.20 -7.46 -8.75
N ALA A 72 15.56 -8.11 -7.65
CA ALA A 72 15.04 -7.75 -6.32
C ALA A 72 15.45 -6.33 -5.93
N ARG A 73 16.69 -5.92 -6.20
CA ARG A 73 17.17 -4.56 -5.94
C ARG A 73 16.42 -3.53 -6.77
N ARG A 74 16.15 -3.86 -8.03
CA ARG A 74 15.41 -2.98 -8.95
C ARG A 74 13.98 -2.77 -8.47
N GLU A 75 13.34 -3.84 -8.03
CA GLU A 75 11.98 -3.76 -7.48
C GLU A 75 11.94 -2.97 -6.18
N ALA A 76 12.92 -3.18 -5.30
CA ALA A 76 13.01 -2.43 -4.04
C ALA A 76 13.14 -0.92 -4.28
N ARG A 77 13.96 -0.53 -5.26
CA ARG A 77 14.12 0.89 -5.62
C ARG A 77 12.82 1.47 -6.18
N ALA A 78 12.11 0.70 -7.02
CA ALA A 78 10.84 1.13 -7.57
C ALA A 78 9.79 1.31 -6.46
N CYS A 79 9.73 0.40 -5.50
CA CYS A 79 8.84 0.50 -4.36
C CYS A 79 9.14 1.74 -3.52
N LEU A 80 10.40 1.96 -3.18
CA LEU A 80 10.80 3.12 -2.38
C LEU A 80 10.44 4.43 -3.08
N ALA A 81 10.64 4.52 -4.39
CA ALA A 81 10.27 5.70 -5.17
C ALA A 81 8.75 5.92 -5.16
N ALA A 82 7.97 4.84 -5.28
CA ALA A 82 6.51 4.93 -5.34
C ALA A 82 5.91 5.41 -4.01
N VAL A 83 6.52 5.07 -2.88
CA VAL A 83 5.97 5.40 -1.57
C VAL A 83 6.59 6.64 -0.93
N ALA A 84 7.64 7.20 -1.53
CA ALA A 84 8.37 8.34 -0.97
C ALA A 84 7.49 9.53 -0.56
N PRO A 85 6.40 9.89 -1.30
CA PRO A 85 5.56 11.03 -0.93
C PRO A 85 4.66 10.80 0.27
N TYR A 86 4.54 9.55 0.77
CA TYR A 86 3.51 9.23 1.73
C TYR A 86 4.06 8.87 3.10
N ARG A 87 3.23 9.12 4.15
CA ARG A 87 3.51 8.62 5.49
C ARG A 87 3.16 7.14 5.54
N LEU A 88 4.11 6.33 5.97
CA LEU A 88 3.90 4.90 6.21
C LEU A 88 4.11 4.62 7.69
N ASP A 89 3.15 3.93 8.30
CA ASP A 89 3.18 3.60 9.72
C ASP A 89 3.78 2.21 9.97
N TYR A 90 3.86 1.38 8.92
CA TYR A 90 4.42 0.04 8.97
C TYR A 90 5.48 -0.11 7.87
N PRO A 91 6.58 -0.79 8.18
CA PRO A 91 7.63 -1.05 7.20
C PRO A 91 7.20 -2.06 6.14
#